data_7eb93f6ab794ad49172354fcacee81de
#
_entry.id   7eb93f6ab794ad49172354fcacee81de
#
_cell.length_a   1.000
_cell.length_b   1.000
_cell.length_c   1.000
_cell.angle_alpha   90.00
_cell.angle_beta   90.00
_cell.angle_gamma   90.00
#
_symmetry.space_group_name_H-M   'P 1'
#
loop_
_entity.id
_entity.type
_entity.pdbx_description
1 polymer ?
#
loop_
_entity_poly.entity_id
_entity_poly.type
_entity_poly.pdbx_seq_one_letter_code
_entity_poly.pdbx_strand_id
1 'polypeptide(L)'
;MIKKIIKILLIIISAIIILILYLSLVGVKTEKFNERIIDNVSKVNKRIKLDLRSVRYLLVPHSLTVNVITKDPTLQLEGKKLEIKEVKTNISLKSLIFKKLSVDDLQISTKPIKVDDLILFVRSFKNSTELFLLNRVIKDGILTANINLKFDQEGNIKKNYQITGFIKNIKLNFLNRIKVNNLDLKFNIQENKYLLNKIK
;
A
#
# COMPACT_ATOMS: atom_id res chain seq x y z
N MET A 1 -4.00 -19.07 51.87
CA MET A 1 -2.96 -18.76 50.88
C MET A 1 -3.46 -18.89 49.41
N ILE A 2 -4.03 -20.01 49.05
CA ILE A 2 -4.53 -20.33 47.69
C ILE A 2 -5.51 -19.26 47.15
N LYS A 3 -6.52 -18.84 47.94
CA LYS A 3 -7.51 -17.80 47.52
C LYS A 3 -6.86 -16.45 47.14
N LYS A 4 -5.77 -16.06 47.80
CA LYS A 4 -5.02 -14.83 47.46
C LYS A 4 -4.28 -14.98 46.12
N ILE A 5 -3.67 -16.16 45.89
CA ILE A 5 -2.97 -16.47 44.62
C ILE A 5 -3.95 -16.46 43.46
N ILE A 6 -5.13 -17.09 43.61
CA ILE A 6 -6.19 -17.09 42.59
C ILE A 6 -6.64 -15.65 42.26
N LYS A 7 -6.85 -14.79 43.26
CA LYS A 7 -7.22 -13.40 43.04
C LYS A 7 -6.15 -12.63 42.24
N ILE A 8 -4.88 -12.81 42.62
CA ILE A 8 -3.77 -12.18 41.91
C ILE A 8 -3.71 -12.66 40.45
N LEU A 9 -3.85 -13.97 40.23
CA LEU A 9 -3.88 -14.57 38.88
C LEU A 9 -5.02 -14.00 38.01
N LEU A 10 -6.24 -13.89 38.60
CA LEU A 10 -7.39 -13.29 37.90
C LEU A 10 -7.16 -11.82 37.51
N ILE A 11 -6.53 -11.04 38.39
CA ILE A 11 -6.19 -9.65 38.11
C ILE A 11 -5.18 -9.57 36.94
N ILE A 12 -4.15 -10.41 36.95
CA ILE A 12 -3.14 -10.46 35.88
C ILE A 12 -3.79 -10.86 34.55
N ILE A 13 -4.63 -11.90 34.54
CA ILE A 13 -5.35 -12.33 33.33
C ILE A 13 -6.24 -11.21 32.78
N SER A 14 -7.00 -10.55 33.68
CA SER A 14 -7.85 -9.42 33.29
C SER A 14 -7.05 -8.29 32.69
N ALA A 15 -5.90 -7.93 33.27
CA ALA A 15 -5.01 -6.89 32.75
C ALA A 15 -4.45 -7.25 31.36
N ILE A 16 -4.08 -8.51 31.15
CA ILE A 16 -3.61 -9.02 29.85
C ILE A 16 -4.72 -8.93 28.81
N ILE A 17 -5.95 -9.33 29.14
CA ILE A 17 -7.10 -9.24 28.24
C ILE A 17 -7.37 -7.78 27.85
N ILE A 18 -7.37 -6.88 28.80
CA ILE A 18 -7.57 -5.43 28.56
C ILE A 18 -6.45 -4.89 27.65
N LEU A 19 -5.21 -5.29 27.89
CA LEU A 19 -4.07 -4.89 27.04
C LEU A 19 -4.24 -5.40 25.61
N ILE A 20 -4.61 -6.66 25.42
CA ILE A 20 -4.85 -7.25 24.09
C ILE A 20 -5.99 -6.52 23.39
N LEU A 21 -7.09 -6.24 24.08
CA LEU A 21 -8.20 -5.47 23.53
C LEU A 21 -7.78 -4.06 23.12
N TYR A 22 -7.01 -3.38 23.96
CA TYR A 22 -6.47 -2.06 23.64
C TYR A 22 -5.59 -2.09 22.38
N LEU A 23 -4.64 -3.03 22.31
CA LEU A 23 -3.75 -3.19 21.16
C LEU A 23 -4.51 -3.57 19.88
N SER A 24 -5.64 -4.28 20.00
CA SER A 24 -6.46 -4.69 18.85
C SER A 24 -7.37 -3.56 18.35
N LEU A 25 -7.96 -2.77 19.23
CA LEU A 25 -8.95 -1.74 18.86
C LEU A 25 -8.30 -0.38 18.59
N VAL A 26 -7.39 0.02 19.45
CA VAL A 26 -6.72 1.34 19.38
C VAL A 26 -5.37 1.23 18.71
N GLY A 27 -4.59 0.22 19.06
CA GLY A 27 -3.23 0.02 18.58
C GLY A 27 -2.22 1.02 19.16
N VAL A 28 -1.01 0.94 18.64
CA VAL A 28 0.08 1.85 18.98
C VAL A 28 0.46 2.68 17.76
N LYS A 29 0.43 4.00 17.90
CA LYS A 29 0.90 4.94 16.89
C LYS A 29 2.30 5.40 17.28
N THR A 30 3.29 5.19 16.42
CA THR A 30 4.67 5.53 16.69
C THR A 30 5.45 5.83 15.41
N GLU A 31 6.47 6.63 15.53
CA GLU A 31 7.45 6.92 14.47
C GLU A 31 8.75 6.10 14.65
N LYS A 32 8.88 5.42 15.78
CA LYS A 32 10.11 4.69 16.18
C LYS A 32 10.61 3.68 15.16
N PHE A 33 9.71 3.14 14.33
CA PHE A 33 10.07 2.14 13.30
C PHE A 33 10.14 2.73 11.89
N ASN A 34 9.90 4.04 11.72
CA ASN A 34 9.91 4.69 10.40
C ASN A 34 11.26 4.50 9.70
N GLU A 35 12.37 4.72 10.41
CA GLU A 35 13.72 4.55 9.87
C GLU A 35 13.94 3.15 9.29
N ARG A 36 13.51 2.10 10.02
CA ARG A 36 13.65 0.71 9.54
C ARG A 36 12.84 0.45 8.27
N ILE A 37 11.64 1.04 8.17
CA ILE A 37 10.80 0.91 6.98
C ILE A 37 11.45 1.64 5.82
N ILE A 38 11.92 2.87 6.04
CA ILE A 38 12.61 3.70 5.04
C ILE A 38 13.89 2.99 4.56
N ASP A 39 14.69 2.46 5.47
CA ASP A 39 15.92 1.73 5.13
C ASP A 39 15.65 0.48 4.28
N ASN A 40 14.59 -0.28 4.62
CA ASN A 40 14.23 -1.47 3.84
C ASN A 40 13.76 -1.10 2.43
N VAL A 41 12.98 -0.04 2.29
CA VAL A 41 12.57 0.47 0.96
C VAL A 41 13.79 0.97 0.16
N SER A 42 14.70 1.68 0.81
CA SER A 42 15.94 2.18 0.18
C SER A 42 16.89 1.06 -0.25
N LYS A 43 16.88 -0.10 0.45
CA LYS A 43 17.64 -1.29 0.03
C LYS A 43 17.12 -1.89 -1.27
N VAL A 44 15.81 -1.83 -1.51
CA VAL A 44 15.20 -2.32 -2.76
C VAL A 44 15.59 -1.41 -3.92
N ASN A 45 15.54 -0.09 -3.70
CA ASN A 45 15.98 0.89 -4.70
C ASN A 45 16.47 2.16 -4.02
N LYS A 46 17.78 2.42 -4.08
CA LYS A 46 18.44 3.58 -3.46
C LYS A 46 17.94 4.95 -3.97
N ARG A 47 17.31 4.99 -5.13
CA ARG A 47 16.75 6.22 -5.71
C ARG A 47 15.38 6.60 -5.14
N ILE A 48 14.73 5.67 -4.42
CA ILE A 48 13.44 5.92 -3.78
C ILE A 48 13.67 6.58 -2.43
N LYS A 49 13.04 7.71 -2.22
CA LYS A 49 12.89 8.33 -0.89
C LYS A 49 11.46 8.14 -0.43
N LEU A 50 11.29 7.53 0.73
CA LEU A 50 10.00 7.34 1.37
C LEU A 50 9.90 8.28 2.55
N ASP A 51 8.87 9.11 2.57
CA ASP A 51 8.52 9.95 3.71
C ASP A 51 7.29 9.35 4.41
N LEU A 52 7.45 9.04 5.70
CA LEU A 52 6.42 8.47 6.57
C LEU A 52 6.17 9.43 7.72
N ARG A 53 4.91 9.82 7.93
CA ARG A 53 4.54 10.63 9.10
C ARG A 53 4.50 9.75 10.35
N SER A 54 3.50 8.90 10.44
CA SER A 54 3.36 8.00 11.59
C SER A 54 2.76 6.68 11.15
N VAL A 55 3.19 5.62 11.79
CA VAL A 55 2.71 4.27 11.53
C VAL A 55 1.91 3.79 12.73
N ARG A 56 0.73 3.22 12.46
CA ARG A 56 -0.12 2.58 13.46
C ARG A 56 0.03 1.07 13.38
N TYR A 57 0.22 0.45 14.53
CA TYR A 57 0.33 -0.99 14.71
C TYR A 57 -0.89 -1.48 15.46
N LEU A 58 -1.67 -2.39 14.87
CA LEU A 58 -2.85 -3.02 15.47
C LEU A 58 -2.60 -4.51 15.60
N LEU A 59 -2.78 -5.04 16.78
CA LEU A 59 -2.69 -6.48 17.02
C LEU A 59 -3.95 -7.16 16.48
N VAL A 60 -3.77 -8.25 15.74
CA VAL A 60 -4.85 -9.12 15.25
C VAL A 60 -4.71 -10.49 15.90
N PRO A 61 -5.31 -10.71 17.08
CA PRO A 61 -5.02 -11.88 17.93
C PRO A 61 -5.36 -13.21 17.27
N HIS A 62 -6.47 -13.28 16.53
CA HIS A 62 -6.95 -14.53 15.92
C HIS A 62 -6.02 -15.06 14.82
N SER A 63 -5.27 -14.20 14.13
CA SER A 63 -4.30 -14.58 13.09
C SER A 63 -2.86 -14.49 13.58
N LEU A 64 -2.63 -14.03 14.82
CA LEU A 64 -1.29 -13.75 15.36
C LEU A 64 -0.46 -12.85 14.43
N THR A 65 -1.09 -11.80 13.92
CA THR A 65 -0.46 -10.81 13.04
C THR A 65 -0.56 -9.41 13.64
N VAL A 66 0.28 -8.53 13.13
CA VAL A 66 0.19 -7.09 13.37
C VAL A 66 -0.17 -6.41 12.06
N ASN A 67 -1.29 -5.71 12.07
CA ASN A 67 -1.68 -4.87 10.96
C ASN A 67 -0.94 -3.53 11.09
N VAL A 68 -0.15 -3.20 10.09
CA VAL A 68 0.66 -1.97 10.03
C VAL A 68 0.01 -1.03 9.03
N ILE A 69 -0.37 0.15 9.48
CA ILE A 69 -1.09 1.16 8.69
C ILE A 69 -0.30 2.45 8.71
N THR A 70 0.01 2.99 7.55
CA THR A 70 0.51 4.36 7.41
C THR A 70 -0.42 5.19 6.54
N LYS A 71 -0.66 6.42 6.94
CA LYS A 71 -1.50 7.38 6.22
C LYS A 71 -0.64 8.48 5.62
N ASP A 72 -1.02 8.91 4.43
CA ASP A 72 -0.39 9.98 3.68
C ASP A 72 1.14 9.83 3.50
N PRO A 73 1.66 8.60 3.23
CA PRO A 73 3.06 8.48 2.90
C PRO A 73 3.34 9.10 1.53
N THR A 74 4.55 9.61 1.35
CA THR A 74 5.01 10.18 0.07
C THR A 74 6.19 9.38 -0.44
N LEU A 75 6.08 8.88 -1.68
CA LEU A 75 7.20 8.31 -2.42
C LEU A 75 7.80 9.38 -3.31
N GLN A 76 9.10 9.54 -3.26
CA GLN A 76 9.83 10.43 -4.15
C GLN A 76 10.87 9.63 -4.93
N LEU A 77 10.89 9.82 -6.24
CA LEU A 77 11.86 9.23 -7.15
C LEU A 77 12.33 10.29 -8.14
N GLU A 78 13.63 10.58 -8.15
CA GLU A 78 14.25 11.55 -9.08
C GLU A 78 13.51 12.90 -9.14
N GLY A 79 13.14 13.43 -7.96
CA GLY A 79 12.42 14.71 -7.85
C GLY A 79 10.90 14.64 -8.08
N LYS A 80 10.37 13.51 -8.54
CA LYS A 80 8.93 13.31 -8.71
C LYS A 80 8.32 12.72 -7.46
N LYS A 81 7.20 13.28 -7.03
CA LYS A 81 6.47 12.86 -5.83
C LYS A 81 5.21 12.10 -6.22
N LEU A 82 5.00 10.96 -5.57
CA LEU A 82 3.76 10.20 -5.61
C LEU A 82 3.14 10.21 -4.22
N GLU A 83 2.02 10.88 -4.06
CA GLU A 83 1.28 10.92 -2.81
C GLU A 83 0.33 9.73 -2.72
N ILE A 84 0.48 8.96 -1.65
CA ILE A 84 -0.35 7.80 -1.35
C ILE A 84 -1.31 8.19 -0.22
N LYS A 85 -2.55 7.74 -0.28
CA LYS A 85 -3.54 7.97 0.76
C LYS A 85 -3.29 7.10 1.98
N GLU A 86 -3.07 5.80 1.74
CA GLU A 86 -2.91 4.82 2.80
C GLU A 86 -2.15 3.60 2.29
N VAL A 87 -1.29 3.06 3.14
CA VAL A 87 -0.66 1.75 2.94
C VAL A 87 -0.97 0.90 4.17
N LYS A 88 -1.42 -0.34 3.92
CA LYS A 88 -1.68 -1.36 4.94
C LYS A 88 -0.91 -2.62 4.61
N THR A 89 -0.39 -3.26 5.63
CA THR A 89 0.24 -4.58 5.50
C THR A 89 0.03 -5.39 6.77
N ASN A 90 -0.03 -6.70 6.64
CA ASN A 90 -0.06 -7.63 7.76
C ASN A 90 1.30 -8.30 7.91
N ILE A 91 1.83 -8.26 9.12
CA ILE A 91 3.11 -8.85 9.47
C ILE A 91 2.85 -9.91 10.53
N SER A 92 3.32 -11.14 10.32
CA SER A 92 3.23 -12.19 11.31
C SER A 92 4.00 -11.81 12.58
N LEU A 93 3.39 -11.99 13.78
CA LEU A 93 4.08 -11.82 15.06
C LEU A 93 5.33 -12.71 15.14
N LYS A 94 5.25 -13.91 14.57
CA LYS A 94 6.38 -14.83 14.51
C LYS A 94 7.56 -14.23 13.74
N SER A 95 7.30 -13.59 12.61
CA SER A 95 8.35 -12.94 11.80
C SER A 95 8.97 -11.72 12.50
N LEU A 96 8.20 -11.00 13.30
CA LEU A 96 8.70 -9.90 14.13
C LEU A 96 9.65 -10.39 15.22
N ILE A 97 9.31 -11.51 15.90
CA ILE A 97 10.12 -12.12 16.97
C ILE A 97 11.44 -12.65 16.40
N PHE A 98 11.40 -13.36 15.28
CA PHE A 98 12.57 -13.97 14.66
C PHE A 98 13.35 -13.03 13.75
N LYS A 99 13.03 -11.71 13.74
CA LYS A 99 13.68 -10.65 12.94
C LYS A 99 13.71 -10.92 11.43
N LYS A 100 12.87 -11.83 10.95
CA LYS A 100 12.73 -12.17 9.54
C LYS A 100 11.43 -11.55 9.04
N LEU A 101 11.46 -10.23 8.76
CA LEU A 101 10.29 -9.49 8.29
C LEU A 101 9.81 -10.11 6.98
N SER A 102 8.70 -10.85 7.05
CA SER A 102 7.94 -11.25 5.87
C SER A 102 6.62 -10.47 5.84
N VAL A 103 6.37 -9.83 4.73
CA VAL A 103 5.11 -9.17 4.43
C VAL A 103 4.25 -10.15 3.65
N ASP A 104 3.07 -10.49 4.18
CA ASP A 104 2.19 -11.45 3.53
C ASP A 104 1.30 -10.79 2.49
N ASP A 105 0.86 -9.55 2.75
CA ASP A 105 0.03 -8.75 1.87
C ASP A 105 0.39 -7.26 1.98
N LEU A 106 0.15 -6.53 0.91
CA LEU A 106 0.32 -5.08 0.84
C LEU A 106 -0.87 -4.46 0.11
N GLN A 107 -1.57 -3.58 0.80
CA GLN A 107 -2.69 -2.83 0.27
C GLN A 107 -2.29 -1.37 0.17
N ILE A 108 -2.38 -0.80 -1.03
CA ILE A 108 -2.06 0.60 -1.30
C ILE A 108 -3.30 1.27 -1.86
N SER A 109 -3.74 2.35 -1.23
CA SER A 109 -4.77 3.26 -1.76
C SER A 109 -4.12 4.56 -2.16
N THR A 110 -4.31 4.99 -3.41
CA THR A 110 -3.72 6.24 -3.90
C THR A 110 -4.60 7.44 -3.57
N LYS A 111 -4.01 8.62 -3.45
CA LYS A 111 -4.73 9.88 -3.62
C LYS A 111 -5.08 10.06 -5.10
N PRO A 112 -5.92 11.03 -5.48
CA PRO A 112 -6.08 11.42 -6.87
C PRO A 112 -4.72 11.85 -7.47
N ILE A 113 -4.29 11.18 -8.52
CA ILE A 113 -2.99 11.38 -9.18
C ILE A 113 -3.26 11.72 -10.65
N LYS A 114 -2.56 12.69 -11.20
CA LYS A 114 -2.57 12.91 -12.66
C LYS A 114 -1.95 11.71 -13.36
N VAL A 115 -2.59 11.23 -14.40
CA VAL A 115 -2.15 10.01 -15.11
C VAL A 115 -0.78 10.22 -15.75
N ASP A 116 -0.50 11.39 -16.28
CA ASP A 116 0.81 11.74 -16.84
C ASP A 116 1.92 11.72 -15.77
N ASP A 117 1.67 12.27 -14.57
CA ASP A 117 2.62 12.22 -13.45
C ASP A 117 2.93 10.77 -13.04
N LEU A 118 1.89 9.92 -12.97
CA LEU A 118 2.07 8.50 -12.68
C LEU A 118 2.89 7.80 -13.77
N ILE A 119 2.58 8.03 -15.05
CA ILE A 119 3.34 7.44 -16.16
C ILE A 119 4.81 7.86 -16.09
N LEU A 120 5.07 9.14 -15.86
CA LEU A 120 6.42 9.65 -15.72
C LEU A 120 7.14 9.07 -14.49
N PHE A 121 6.43 8.88 -13.37
CA PHE A 121 6.97 8.23 -12.19
C PHE A 121 7.35 6.76 -12.48
N VAL A 122 6.45 5.99 -13.11
CA VAL A 122 6.71 4.59 -13.46
C VAL A 122 7.86 4.47 -14.48
N ARG A 123 7.97 5.38 -15.43
CA ARG A 123 9.08 5.41 -16.40
C ARG A 123 10.46 5.63 -15.74
N SER A 124 10.50 6.27 -14.57
CA SER A 124 11.75 6.41 -13.81
C SER A 124 12.25 5.08 -13.23
N PHE A 125 11.37 4.07 -13.10
CA PHE A 125 11.76 2.69 -12.72
C PHE A 125 12.09 1.84 -13.94
N LYS A 126 11.21 1.87 -14.94
CA LYS A 126 11.31 1.06 -16.14
C LYS A 126 10.90 1.90 -17.35
N ASN A 127 11.88 2.29 -18.13
CA ASN A 127 11.60 2.98 -19.38
C ASN A 127 11.24 1.93 -20.45
N SER A 128 9.99 1.92 -20.89
CA SER A 128 9.50 1.03 -21.94
C SER A 128 8.78 1.80 -23.04
N THR A 129 8.75 1.22 -24.23
CA THR A 129 8.08 1.82 -25.40
C THR A 129 6.59 2.04 -25.16
N GLU A 130 5.94 1.09 -24.45
CA GLU A 130 4.52 1.16 -24.12
C GLU A 130 4.23 2.36 -23.21
N LEU A 131 5.04 2.58 -22.17
CA LEU A 131 4.88 3.73 -21.27
C LEU A 131 5.16 5.06 -21.99
N PHE A 132 6.09 5.06 -22.94
CA PHE A 132 6.32 6.22 -23.79
C PHE A 132 5.11 6.53 -24.68
N LEU A 133 4.53 5.51 -25.32
CA LEU A 133 3.33 5.66 -26.14
C LEU A 133 2.12 6.11 -25.30
N LEU A 134 1.91 5.53 -24.12
CA LEU A 134 0.86 5.95 -23.19
C LEU A 134 1.01 7.44 -22.83
N ASN A 135 2.21 7.90 -22.53
CA ASN A 135 2.47 9.32 -22.23
C ASN A 135 2.19 10.26 -23.43
N ARG A 136 2.39 9.76 -24.65
CA ARG A 136 2.06 10.53 -25.86
C ARG A 136 0.58 10.58 -26.15
N VAL A 137 -0.16 9.53 -25.83
CA VAL A 137 -1.59 9.40 -26.11
C VAL A 137 -2.45 10.05 -25.03
N ILE A 138 -2.13 9.83 -23.77
CA ILE A 138 -2.88 10.39 -22.63
C ILE A 138 -2.38 11.80 -22.38
N LYS A 139 -3.29 12.77 -22.48
CA LYS A 139 -2.98 14.20 -22.28
C LYS A 139 -3.43 14.74 -20.95
N ASP A 140 -4.43 14.10 -20.34
CA ASP A 140 -4.97 14.50 -19.05
C ASP A 140 -5.77 13.33 -18.46
N GLY A 141 -6.06 13.38 -17.17
CA GLY A 141 -6.88 12.43 -16.46
C GLY A 141 -6.45 12.33 -14.99
N ILE A 142 -7.42 12.05 -14.13
CA ILE A 142 -7.19 11.86 -12.68
C ILE A 142 -7.46 10.40 -12.33
N LEU A 143 -6.43 9.71 -11.88
CA LEU A 143 -6.48 8.31 -11.46
C LEU A 143 -6.60 8.20 -9.94
N THR A 144 -7.45 7.29 -9.48
CA THR A 144 -7.43 6.74 -8.11
C THR A 144 -7.41 5.22 -8.20
N ALA A 145 -6.55 4.58 -7.43
CA ALA A 145 -6.40 3.14 -7.46
C ALA A 145 -6.29 2.53 -6.05
N ASN A 146 -6.76 1.28 -5.94
CA ASN A 146 -6.49 0.38 -4.83
C ASN A 146 -5.71 -0.80 -5.38
N ILE A 147 -4.55 -1.05 -4.81
CA ILE A 147 -3.62 -2.09 -5.22
C ILE A 147 -3.52 -3.08 -4.07
N ASN A 148 -3.84 -4.35 -4.32
CA ASN A 148 -3.70 -5.46 -3.39
C ASN A 148 -2.65 -6.42 -3.94
N LEU A 149 -1.53 -6.53 -3.24
CA LEU A 149 -0.45 -7.45 -3.57
C LEU A 149 -0.38 -8.50 -2.48
N LYS A 150 -0.08 -9.73 -2.85
CA LYS A 150 0.26 -10.82 -1.93
C LYS A 150 1.65 -11.32 -2.25
N PHE A 151 2.39 -11.70 -1.21
CA PHE A 151 3.76 -12.15 -1.33
C PHE A 151 3.89 -13.61 -0.90
N ASP A 152 4.85 -14.31 -1.46
CA ASP A 152 5.27 -15.62 -0.99
C ASP A 152 6.30 -15.50 0.15
N GLN A 153 6.79 -16.63 0.64
CA GLN A 153 7.78 -16.65 1.73
C GLN A 153 9.15 -16.10 1.30
N GLU A 154 9.39 -16.00 -0.01
CA GLU A 154 10.63 -15.48 -0.60
C GLU A 154 10.53 -13.97 -0.89
N GLY A 155 9.32 -13.38 -0.74
CA GLY A 155 9.06 -11.97 -0.99
C GLY A 155 8.68 -11.64 -2.43
N ASN A 156 8.40 -12.64 -3.27
CA ASN A 156 7.92 -12.41 -4.64
C ASN A 156 6.42 -12.15 -4.64
N ILE A 157 5.97 -11.31 -5.57
CA ILE A 157 4.54 -11.04 -5.74
C ILE A 157 3.85 -12.29 -6.29
N LYS A 158 2.84 -12.74 -5.57
CA LYS A 158 1.98 -13.85 -6.03
C LYS A 158 1.09 -13.41 -7.18
N LYS A 159 0.74 -14.37 -8.00
CA LYS A 159 -0.11 -14.17 -9.19
C LYS A 159 -1.55 -13.70 -8.89
N ASN A 160 -2.01 -13.77 -7.64
CA ASN A 160 -3.35 -13.34 -7.23
C ASN A 160 -3.40 -11.85 -6.78
N TYR A 161 -2.61 -11.00 -7.41
CA TYR A 161 -2.72 -9.55 -7.21
C TYR A 161 -4.00 -8.98 -7.84
N GLN A 162 -4.45 -7.86 -7.30
CA GLN A 162 -5.60 -7.13 -7.82
C GLN A 162 -5.35 -5.63 -7.79
N ILE A 163 -5.60 -4.97 -8.91
CA ILE A 163 -5.52 -3.50 -9.02
C ILE A 163 -6.86 -3.01 -9.55
N THR A 164 -7.56 -2.23 -8.74
CA THR A 164 -8.86 -1.64 -9.11
C THR A 164 -8.79 -0.13 -9.02
N GLY A 165 -9.57 0.55 -9.84
CA GLY A 165 -9.60 2.00 -9.76
C GLY A 165 -10.48 2.66 -10.79
N PHE A 166 -10.37 3.99 -10.81
CA PHE A 166 -11.06 4.87 -11.72
C PHE A 166 -10.08 5.85 -12.33
N ILE A 167 -10.31 6.19 -13.58
CA ILE A 167 -9.68 7.34 -14.23
C ILE A 167 -10.79 8.24 -14.69
N LYS A 168 -10.77 9.50 -14.27
CA LYS A 168 -11.77 10.51 -14.62
C LYS A 168 -11.20 11.55 -15.56
N ASN A 169 -12.07 12.11 -16.39
CA ASN A 169 -11.75 13.22 -17.30
C ASN A 169 -10.54 12.92 -18.21
N ILE A 170 -10.43 11.68 -18.69
CA ILE A 170 -9.35 11.31 -19.59
C ILE A 170 -9.47 12.11 -20.88
N LYS A 171 -8.34 12.70 -21.29
CA LYS A 171 -8.15 13.26 -22.62
C LYS A 171 -7.13 12.43 -23.38
N LEU A 172 -7.55 11.86 -24.49
CA LEU A 172 -6.70 11.09 -25.38
C LEU A 172 -6.48 11.84 -26.68
N ASN A 173 -5.26 11.75 -27.19
CA ASN A 173 -4.91 12.29 -28.50
C ASN A 173 -4.07 11.25 -29.26
N PHE A 174 -4.70 10.57 -30.20
CA PHE A 174 -4.05 9.59 -31.04
C PHE A 174 -3.49 10.26 -32.30
N LEU A 175 -2.17 10.43 -32.32
CA LEU A 175 -1.42 10.95 -33.51
C LEU A 175 -1.99 12.26 -34.08
N ASN A 176 -2.57 13.12 -33.23
CA ASN A 176 -3.25 14.36 -33.59
C ASN A 176 -4.47 14.22 -34.51
N ARG A 177 -4.95 13.00 -34.78
CA ARG A 177 -6.07 12.72 -35.67
C ARG A 177 -7.37 12.44 -34.89
N ILE A 178 -7.29 11.69 -33.81
CA ILE A 178 -8.46 11.31 -32.98
C ILE A 178 -8.28 11.90 -31.60
N LYS A 179 -9.21 12.77 -31.21
CA LYS A 179 -9.27 13.36 -29.86
C LYS A 179 -10.49 12.81 -29.14
N VAL A 180 -10.27 12.25 -27.95
CA VAL A 180 -11.33 11.83 -27.02
C VAL A 180 -11.22 12.70 -25.79
N ASN A 181 -12.29 13.33 -25.39
CA ASN A 181 -12.35 14.18 -24.20
C ASN A 181 -13.39 13.64 -23.22
N ASN A 182 -13.14 13.89 -21.93
CA ASN A 182 -14.08 13.58 -20.82
C ASN A 182 -14.50 12.11 -20.75
N LEU A 183 -13.54 11.21 -20.96
CA LEU A 183 -13.78 9.78 -20.80
C LEU A 183 -13.51 9.35 -19.37
N ASP A 184 -14.50 8.73 -18.73
CA ASP A 184 -14.37 8.12 -17.41
C ASP A 184 -14.29 6.60 -17.56
N LEU A 185 -13.29 5.99 -16.93
CA LEU A 185 -13.05 4.56 -16.98
C LEU A 185 -12.94 3.98 -15.57
N LYS A 186 -13.56 2.83 -15.36
CA LYS A 186 -13.30 1.93 -14.24
C LYS A 186 -12.45 0.78 -14.75
N PHE A 187 -11.42 0.43 -14.00
CA PHE A 187 -10.57 -0.70 -14.33
C PHE A 187 -10.45 -1.69 -13.18
N ASN A 188 -10.28 -2.95 -13.54
CA ASN A 188 -9.92 -4.03 -12.63
C ASN A 188 -8.92 -4.93 -13.36
N ILE A 189 -7.71 -5.00 -12.81
CA ILE A 189 -6.58 -5.74 -13.34
C ILE A 189 -6.25 -6.86 -12.38
N GLN A 190 -6.21 -8.08 -12.88
CA GLN A 190 -5.76 -9.30 -12.21
C GLN A 190 -4.77 -10.00 -13.14
N GLU A 191 -4.09 -11.06 -12.69
CA GLU A 191 -3.01 -11.73 -13.42
C GLU A 191 -3.28 -11.93 -14.93
N ASN A 192 -4.42 -12.50 -15.29
CA ASN A 192 -4.75 -12.80 -16.70
C ASN A 192 -6.08 -12.14 -17.12
N LYS A 193 -6.55 -11.14 -16.38
CA LYS A 193 -7.84 -10.52 -16.62
C LYS A 193 -7.78 -9.01 -16.50
N TYR A 194 -8.05 -8.34 -17.61
CA TYR A 194 -8.13 -6.88 -17.69
C TYR A 194 -9.57 -6.50 -18.01
N LEU A 195 -10.25 -5.86 -17.09
CA LEU A 195 -11.60 -5.33 -17.28
C LEU A 195 -11.53 -3.80 -17.31
N LEU A 196 -11.99 -3.23 -18.41
CA LEU A 196 -12.13 -1.79 -18.58
C LEU A 196 -13.60 -1.51 -18.88
N ASN A 197 -14.25 -0.76 -18.01
CA ASN A 197 -15.64 -0.36 -18.19
C ASN A 197 -15.71 1.16 -18.34
N LYS A 198 -16.37 1.62 -19.39
CA LYS A 198 -16.70 3.03 -19.52
C LYS A 198 -17.75 3.38 -18.47
N ILE A 199 -17.50 4.45 -17.72
CA ILE A 199 -18.49 5.09 -16.88
C ILE A 199 -18.96 6.27 -17.70
N LYS A 200 -20.26 6.47 -17.81
CA LYS A 200 -20.83 7.53 -18.65
C LYS A 200 -20.18 8.86 -18.42
#